data_e6b393c517b5b400e27070f36f9222ca
#
_entry.id   e6b393c517b5b400e27070f36f9222ca
#
_cell.length_a   1.000
_cell.length_b   1.000
_cell.length_c   1.000
_cell.angle_alpha   90.00
_cell.angle_beta   90.00
_cell.angle_gamma   90.00
#
_symmetry.space_group_name_H-M   'P 1'
#
loop_
_entity.id
_entity.type
_entity.pdbx_description
1 polymer ?
#
loop_
_entity_poly.entity_id
_entity_poly.type
_entity_poly.pdbx_seq_one_letter_code
_entity_poly.pdbx_strand_id
1 'polypeptide(L)'
;MVEVSVARVDAVVVYGDTDSTVLGAQCALELGLPLAHAEAGLRSFNYEMPEEHNRVWVDQRAQWLWTPTAAARDQLGREGLDRGLPWVACTG
;
A
#
# COMPACT_ATOMS: atom_id res chain seq x y z
N MET A 1 -14.12 4.29 2.27
CA MET A 1 -14.20 5.74 2.02
C MET A 1 -12.99 6.42 2.62
N VAL A 2 -12.36 7.27 1.87
CA VAL A 2 -11.21 8.02 2.38
C VAL A 2 -11.74 9.29 3.03
N GLU A 3 -11.49 9.44 4.33
CA GLU A 3 -11.75 10.71 4.98
C GLU A 3 -10.57 11.63 4.74
N VAL A 4 -10.85 12.75 4.10
CA VAL A 4 -9.85 13.80 3.97
C VAL A 4 -10.11 14.79 5.09
N SER A 5 -9.25 14.76 6.09
CA SER A 5 -9.29 15.76 7.13
C SER A 5 -8.73 17.06 6.57
N VAL A 6 -9.45 18.17 6.77
CA VAL A 6 -8.99 19.49 6.37
C VAL A 6 -7.93 20.04 7.33
N ALA A 7 -7.72 19.38 8.45
CA ALA A 7 -6.66 19.71 9.38
C ALA A 7 -5.32 19.25 8.79
N ARG A 8 -4.23 19.67 9.39
CA ARG A 8 -2.89 19.29 8.99
C ARG A 8 -2.74 17.76 8.90
N VAL A 9 -2.36 17.27 7.71
CA VAL A 9 -2.13 15.86 7.47
C VAL A 9 -0.63 15.66 7.23
N ASP A 10 0.00 14.80 8.03
CA ASP A 10 1.43 14.52 7.91
C ASP A 10 1.70 13.25 7.10
N ALA A 11 0.73 12.34 7.01
CA ALA A 11 0.87 11.09 6.24
C ALA A 11 -0.52 10.53 5.93
N VAL A 12 -0.58 9.65 4.94
CA VAL A 12 -1.82 8.96 4.55
C VAL A 12 -1.62 7.45 4.71
N VAL A 13 -2.57 6.80 5.35
CA VAL A 13 -2.60 5.34 5.48
C VAL A 13 -3.79 4.83 4.67
N VAL A 14 -3.54 3.90 3.76
CA VAL A 14 -4.60 3.24 2.99
C VAL A 14 -4.62 1.75 3.32
N TYR A 15 -5.81 1.17 3.25
CA TYR A 15 -6.03 -0.23 3.60
C TYR A 15 -6.53 -1.01 2.39
N GLY A 16 -6.00 -2.23 2.23
CA GLY A 16 -6.57 -3.20 1.32
C GLY A 16 -6.32 -2.90 -0.15
N ASP A 17 -7.37 -3.07 -0.95
CA ASP A 17 -7.22 -3.19 -2.39
C ASP A 17 -8.41 -2.63 -3.20
N THR A 18 -9.28 -1.86 -2.58
CA THR A 18 -10.44 -1.31 -3.28
C THR A 18 -10.06 -0.09 -4.12
N ASP A 19 -11.00 0.37 -4.95
CA ASP A 19 -10.80 1.59 -5.72
C ASP A 19 -10.59 2.81 -4.80
N SER A 20 -11.24 2.82 -3.64
CA SER A 20 -11.04 3.86 -2.62
C SER A 20 -9.60 3.87 -2.10
N THR A 21 -8.99 2.68 -1.97
CA THR A 21 -7.58 2.55 -1.58
C THR A 21 -6.67 3.25 -2.59
N VAL A 22 -6.90 3.02 -3.87
CA VAL A 22 -6.13 3.64 -4.95
C VAL A 22 -6.35 5.15 -4.98
N LEU A 23 -7.59 5.61 -4.81
CA LEU A 23 -7.89 7.04 -4.78
C LEU A 23 -7.17 7.74 -3.63
N GLY A 24 -7.16 7.13 -2.43
CA GLY A 24 -6.43 7.66 -1.29
C GLY A 24 -4.93 7.74 -1.55
N ALA A 25 -4.38 6.72 -2.17
CA ALA A 25 -2.97 6.69 -2.54
C ALA A 25 -2.63 7.78 -3.57
N GLN A 26 -3.48 7.94 -4.58
CA GLN A 26 -3.30 9.00 -5.59
C GLN A 26 -3.32 10.39 -4.95
N CYS A 27 -4.25 10.63 -4.03
CA CYS A 27 -4.32 11.91 -3.31
C CYS A 27 -3.04 12.18 -2.53
N ALA A 28 -2.51 11.18 -1.84
CA ALA A 28 -1.26 11.32 -1.10
C ALA A 28 -0.11 11.70 -2.02
N LEU A 29 0.00 11.04 -3.17
CA LEU A 29 1.06 11.30 -4.14
C LEU A 29 0.96 12.70 -4.73
N GLU A 30 -0.25 13.14 -5.08
CA GLU A 30 -0.47 14.47 -5.63
C GLU A 30 -0.14 15.58 -4.63
N LEU A 31 -0.37 15.32 -3.34
CA LEU A 31 -0.08 16.29 -2.28
C LEU A 31 1.35 16.19 -1.76
N GLY A 32 2.14 15.25 -2.27
CA GLY A 32 3.50 15.04 -1.81
C GLY A 32 3.60 14.49 -0.39
N LEU A 33 2.56 13.79 0.08
CA LEU A 33 2.51 13.23 1.43
C LEU A 33 3.05 11.81 1.45
N PRO A 34 3.70 11.40 2.55
CA PRO A 34 4.09 10.01 2.73
C PRO A 34 2.87 9.09 2.75
N LEU A 35 3.00 7.92 2.14
CA LEU A 35 1.93 6.95 1.97
C LEU A 35 2.31 5.64 2.65
N ALA A 36 1.43 5.12 3.50
CA ALA A 36 1.55 3.79 4.08
C ALA A 36 0.42 2.90 3.55
N HIS A 37 0.73 1.65 3.27
CA HIS A 37 -0.25 0.66 2.83
C HIS A 37 -0.36 -0.44 3.89
N ALA A 38 -1.49 -0.52 4.55
CA ALA A 38 -1.82 -1.64 5.44
C ALA A 38 -2.39 -2.79 4.60
N GLU A 39 -2.09 -4.02 4.99
CA GLU A 39 -2.38 -5.23 4.22
C GLU A 39 -1.56 -5.31 2.92
N ALA A 40 -0.32 -4.86 2.98
CA ALA A 40 0.58 -4.90 1.84
C ALA A 40 1.08 -6.31 1.56
N GLY A 41 1.49 -6.57 0.33
CA GLY A 41 2.16 -7.80 -0.07
C GLY A 41 1.25 -8.99 -0.35
N LEU A 42 -0.06 -8.83 -0.20
CA LEU A 42 -1.02 -9.89 -0.54
C LEU A 42 -1.15 -10.01 -2.06
N ARG A 43 -1.12 -11.24 -2.56
CA ARG A 43 -1.23 -11.51 -4.00
C ARG A 43 -2.12 -12.72 -4.23
N SER A 44 -3.08 -12.59 -5.15
CA SER A 44 -3.88 -13.71 -5.64
C SER A 44 -3.26 -14.31 -6.89
N PHE A 45 -2.42 -13.55 -7.58
CA PHE A 45 -1.88 -13.86 -8.90
C PHE A 45 -2.96 -14.04 -9.96
N ASN A 46 -4.16 -13.55 -9.68
CA ASN A 46 -5.26 -13.52 -10.62
C ASN A 46 -5.43 -12.10 -11.15
N TYR A 47 -4.81 -11.83 -12.29
CA TYR A 47 -4.81 -10.48 -12.88
C TYR A 47 -6.11 -10.11 -13.58
N GLU A 48 -7.10 -11.01 -13.58
CA GLU A 48 -8.47 -10.66 -13.98
C GLU A 48 -9.20 -9.90 -12.87
N MET A 49 -8.69 -9.97 -11.64
CA MET A 49 -9.26 -9.23 -10.51
C MET A 49 -8.68 -7.81 -10.46
N PRO A 50 -9.54 -6.77 -10.50
CA PRO A 50 -9.07 -5.39 -10.37
C PRO A 50 -8.33 -5.15 -9.06
N GLU A 51 -8.70 -5.85 -7.99
CA GLU A 51 -8.07 -5.75 -6.68
C GLU A 51 -6.59 -6.14 -6.71
N GLU A 52 -6.22 -7.10 -7.54
CA GLU A 52 -4.81 -7.50 -7.66
C GLU A 52 -3.97 -6.37 -8.26
N HIS A 53 -4.47 -5.71 -9.29
CA HIS A 53 -3.80 -4.55 -9.88
C HIS A 53 -3.70 -3.41 -8.86
N ASN A 54 -4.75 -3.20 -8.08
CA ASN A 54 -4.78 -2.15 -7.06
C ASN A 54 -3.70 -2.38 -5.99
N ARG A 55 -3.59 -3.61 -5.49
CA ARG A 55 -2.58 -3.99 -4.48
C ARG A 55 -1.17 -3.71 -4.98
N VAL A 56 -0.86 -4.20 -6.17
CA VAL A 56 0.48 -4.05 -6.75
C VAL A 56 0.80 -2.57 -6.96
N TRP A 57 -0.15 -1.82 -7.51
CA TRP A 57 0.04 -0.40 -7.78
C TRP A 57 0.35 0.39 -6.52
N VAL A 58 -0.41 0.14 -5.45
CA VAL A 58 -0.20 0.84 -4.17
C VAL A 58 1.11 0.40 -3.52
N ASP A 59 1.40 -0.90 -3.50
CA ASP A 59 2.65 -1.41 -2.90
C ASP A 59 3.89 -0.83 -3.56
N GLN A 60 3.84 -0.59 -4.86
CA GLN A 60 4.99 -0.02 -5.58
C GLN A 60 5.23 1.46 -5.25
N ARG A 61 4.26 2.15 -4.66
CA ARG A 61 4.30 3.60 -4.44
C ARG A 61 4.36 4.02 -2.98
N ALA A 62 3.96 3.13 -2.06
CA ALA A 62 3.95 3.45 -0.63
C ALA A 62 5.36 3.47 -0.04
N GLN A 63 5.61 4.38 0.90
CA GLN A 63 6.86 4.44 1.64
C GLN A 63 6.90 3.45 2.80
N TRP A 64 5.74 3.10 3.35
CA TRP A 64 5.61 2.09 4.39
C TRP A 64 4.67 0.99 3.94
N LEU A 65 5.12 -0.25 4.07
CA LEU A 65 4.36 -1.43 3.68
C LEU A 65 4.19 -2.31 4.92
N TRP A 66 2.96 -2.41 5.41
CA TRP A 66 2.63 -3.20 6.59
C TRP A 66 1.99 -4.50 6.14
N THR A 67 2.73 -5.59 6.31
CA THR A 67 2.31 -6.90 5.83
C THR A 67 1.59 -7.65 6.95
N PRO A 68 0.44 -8.30 6.66
CA PRO A 68 -0.28 -9.06 7.67
C PRO A 68 0.34 -10.41 8.01
N THR A 69 1.19 -10.93 7.12
CA THR A 69 1.81 -12.25 7.28
C THR A 69 3.25 -12.24 6.79
N ALA A 70 4.04 -13.22 7.25
CA ALA A 70 5.40 -13.41 6.74
C ALA A 70 5.41 -13.75 5.24
N ALA A 71 4.40 -14.48 4.76
CA ALA A 71 4.28 -14.78 3.33
C ALA A 71 4.11 -13.53 2.49
N ALA A 72 3.31 -12.57 2.96
CA ALA A 72 3.13 -11.28 2.28
C ALA A 72 4.45 -10.48 2.25
N ARG A 73 5.18 -10.49 3.36
CA ARG A 73 6.50 -9.86 3.44
C ARG A 73 7.48 -10.48 2.45
N ASP A 74 7.50 -11.81 2.37
CA ASP A 74 8.38 -12.52 1.44
C ASP A 74 8.03 -12.18 0.00
N GLN A 75 6.73 -12.02 -0.31
CA GLN A 75 6.29 -11.63 -1.63
C GLN A 75 6.80 -10.26 -2.03
N LEU A 76 6.78 -9.29 -1.12
CA LEU A 76 7.35 -7.97 -1.38
C LEU A 76 8.85 -8.06 -1.67
N GLY A 77 9.56 -8.94 -0.96
CA GLY A 77 10.97 -9.21 -1.23
C GLY A 77 11.21 -9.74 -2.62
N ARG A 78 10.36 -10.66 -3.10
CA ARG A 78 10.45 -11.19 -4.47
C ARG A 78 10.21 -10.11 -5.52
N GLU A 79 9.43 -9.10 -5.20
CA GLU A 79 9.17 -7.95 -6.08
C GLU A 79 10.21 -6.85 -5.95
N GLY A 80 11.18 -7.01 -5.07
CA GLY A 80 12.24 -6.03 -4.85
C GLY A 80 11.81 -4.81 -4.04
N LEU A 81 10.71 -4.90 -3.30
CA LEU A 81 10.14 -3.78 -2.56
C LEU A 81 10.58 -3.72 -1.09
N ASP A 82 11.51 -4.54 -0.67
CA ASP A 82 12.00 -4.59 0.71
C ASP A 82 13.42 -4.04 0.87
N ARG A 83 13.93 -3.31 -0.12
CA ARG A 83 15.31 -2.83 -0.15
C ARG A 83 15.40 -1.36 0.23
N GLY A 84 15.59 -1.09 1.53
CA GLY A 84 15.73 0.27 2.03
C GLY A 84 14.40 0.97 2.16
N LEU A 85 14.03 1.76 1.15
CA LEU A 85 12.67 2.28 1.01
C LEU A 85 11.97 1.51 -0.08
N PRO A 86 10.74 1.08 0.10
CA PRO A 86 9.87 1.33 1.24
C PRO A 86 10.23 0.54 2.49
N TRP A 87 9.77 1.02 3.63
CA TRP A 87 9.90 0.32 4.90
C TRP A 87 8.84 -0.77 4.99
N VAL A 88 9.28 -1.99 5.27
CA VAL A 88 8.37 -3.13 5.40
C VAL A 88 8.33 -3.56 6.86
N ALA A 89 7.12 -3.64 7.41
CA ALA A 89 6.88 -4.12 8.76
C ALA A 89 5.79 -5.19 8.75
N CYS A 90 6.04 -6.30 9.43
CA CYS A 90 5.05 -7.36 9.57
C CYS A 90 4.21 -7.10 10.83
N THR A 91 2.89 -6.99 10.66
CA THR A 91 1.95 -6.73 11.75
C THR A 91 1.18 -7.97 12.19
N GLY A 92 1.38 -9.09 11.51
CA GLY A 92 0.70 -10.35 11.82
C GLY A 92 1.56 -11.38 12.50
#